data_dced6a901435952eefd86df4063c5a65
#
_entry.id   dced6a901435952eefd86df4063c5a65
#
_cell.length_a   1.000
_cell.length_b   1.000
_cell.length_c   1.000
_cell.angle_alpha   90.00
_cell.angle_beta   90.00
_cell.angle_gamma   90.00
#
_symmetry.space_group_name_H-M   'P 1'
#
loop_
_entity.id
_entity.type
_entity.pdbx_description
1 polymer ?
#
loop_
_entity_poly.entity_id
_entity_poly.type
_entity_poly.pdbx_seq_one_letter_code
_entity_poly.pdbx_strand_id
1 'polypeptide(L)' 'MKNYPNIEKSAFRKGEYVGYCEGKIYRISKTNSSFGTWFAHDCENYNDQIFAFGLEGISKKLQAKATS' A
#
# COMPACT_ATOMS: atom_id res chain seq x y z
N MET A 1 -15.79 -8.63 -6.65
CA MET A 1 -14.44 -8.47 -6.10
C MET A 1 -13.87 -7.15 -6.55
N LYS A 2 -13.42 -6.34 -5.61
CA LYS A 2 -12.85 -5.04 -5.95
C LYS A 2 -11.40 -5.20 -6.36
N ASN A 3 -11.05 -4.64 -7.50
CA ASN A 3 -9.67 -4.57 -7.95
C ASN A 3 -9.18 -3.14 -7.81
N TYR A 4 -7.99 -3.00 -7.28
CA TYR A 4 -7.35 -1.70 -7.17
C TYR A 4 -6.26 -1.63 -8.22
N PRO A 5 -6.28 -0.61 -9.10
CA PRO A 5 -5.42 -0.62 -10.28
C PRO A 5 -3.92 -0.64 -9.98
N ASN A 6 -3.53 -0.20 -8.81
CA ASN A 6 -2.12 -0.13 -8.43
C ASN A 6 -1.76 -1.07 -7.27
N ILE A 7 -2.62 -2.04 -6.97
CA ILE A 7 -2.40 -2.99 -5.89
C ILE A 7 -2.65 -4.40 -6.38
N GLU A 8 -1.78 -5.33 -6.00
CA GLU A 8 -1.93 -6.76 -6.29
C GLU A 8 -1.65 -7.58 -5.04
N LYS A 9 -2.17 -8.79 -5.01
CA LYS A 9 -1.83 -9.73 -3.95
C LYS A 9 -0.36 -10.09 -4.03
N SER A 10 0.31 -10.17 -2.87
CA SER A 10 1.69 -10.60 -2.84
C SER A 10 1.80 -12.07 -3.24
N ALA A 11 2.74 -12.37 -4.13
CA ALA A 11 3.02 -13.74 -4.54
C ALA A 11 3.81 -14.50 -3.48
N PHE A 12 4.41 -13.78 -2.54
CA PHE A 12 5.34 -14.38 -1.57
C PHE A 12 4.74 -14.53 -0.18
N ARG A 13 3.73 -13.75 0.17
CA ARG A 13 3.16 -13.76 1.51
C ARG A 13 1.65 -13.69 1.48
N LYS A 14 1.00 -14.62 2.16
CA LYS A 14 -0.45 -14.60 2.31
C LYS A 14 -0.87 -13.39 3.17
N GLY A 15 -1.95 -12.76 2.78
CA GLY A 15 -2.50 -11.65 3.54
C GLY A 15 -1.80 -10.33 3.32
N GLU A 16 -0.77 -10.30 2.50
CA GLU A 16 -0.08 -9.07 2.14
C GLU A 16 -0.34 -8.71 0.69
N TYR A 17 -0.11 -7.45 0.38
CA TYR A 17 -0.32 -6.92 -0.97
C TYR A 17 0.91 -6.12 -1.38
N VAL A 18 1.00 -5.84 -2.66
CA VAL A 18 2.07 -5.02 -3.23
C VAL A 18 1.43 -3.85 -3.96
N GLY A 19 1.93 -2.66 -3.72
CA GLY A 19 1.47 -1.46 -4.40
C GLY A 19 2.55 -0.89 -5.31
N TYR A 20 2.12 -0.19 -6.35
CA TYR A 20 3.04 0.41 -7.31
C TYR A 20 2.76 1.90 -7.41
N CYS A 21 3.83 2.69 -7.44
CA CYS A 21 3.74 4.14 -7.54
C CYS A 21 5.00 4.68 -8.21
N GLU A 22 4.87 5.12 -9.46
CA GLU A 22 5.97 5.74 -10.22
C GLU A 22 7.27 4.91 -10.20
N GLY A 23 7.15 3.63 -10.52
CA GLY A 23 8.30 2.74 -10.56
C GLY A 23 8.78 2.27 -9.19
N LYS A 24 8.15 2.72 -8.12
CA LYS A 24 8.45 2.27 -6.77
C LYS A 24 7.51 1.16 -6.37
N ILE A 25 8.01 0.24 -5.55
CA ILE A 25 7.22 -0.88 -5.03
C ILE A 25 6.98 -0.65 -3.55
N TYR A 26 5.71 -0.70 -3.15
CA TYR A 26 5.32 -0.57 -1.75
C TYR A 26 4.82 -1.90 -1.23
N ARG A 27 5.27 -2.25 -0.05
CA ARG A 27 4.81 -3.45 0.63
C ARG A 27 3.64 -3.09 1.53
N ILE A 28 2.51 -3.77 1.35
CA ILE A 28 1.27 -3.45 2.04
C ILE A 28 0.91 -4.61 2.96
N SER A 29 0.75 -4.32 4.23
CA SER A 29 0.39 -5.34 5.23
C SER A 29 -0.57 -4.76 6.25
N LYS A 30 -1.22 -5.65 6.99
CA LYS A 30 -2.10 -5.23 8.07
C LYS A 30 -1.29 -4.71 9.25
N THR A 31 -1.83 -3.71 9.91
CA THR A 31 -1.21 -3.14 11.09
C THR A 31 -2.28 -2.81 12.13
N ASN A 32 -1.85 -2.59 13.34
CA ASN A 32 -2.74 -2.25 14.46
C ASN A 32 -2.38 -0.85 14.96
N SER A 33 -2.68 0.14 14.13
CA SER A 33 -2.32 1.52 14.41
C SER A 33 -3.56 2.39 14.52
N SER A 34 -3.47 3.47 15.28
CA SER A 34 -4.53 4.47 15.32
C SER A 34 -4.63 5.25 14.01
N PHE A 35 -3.64 5.15 13.15
CA PHE A 35 -3.63 5.83 11.85
C PHE A 35 -4.25 5.00 10.73
N GLY A 36 -4.49 3.71 10.98
CA GLY A 36 -5.10 2.84 9.98
C GLY A 36 -4.92 1.38 10.31
N THR A 37 -5.67 0.54 9.60
CA THR A 37 -5.58 -0.91 9.74
C THR A 37 -4.68 -1.53 8.67
N TRP A 38 -4.27 -0.74 7.68
CA TRP A 38 -3.35 -1.14 6.63
C TRP A 38 -2.19 -0.16 6.57
N PHE A 39 -1.04 -0.69 6.22
CA PHE A 39 0.22 0.03 6.24
C PHE A 39 1.01 -0.32 4.98
N ALA A 40 1.50 0.69 4.30
CA ALA A 40 2.34 0.50 3.12
C ALA A 40 3.64 1.26 3.31
N HIS A 41 4.75 0.66 2.91
CA HIS A 41 6.03 1.35 2.93
C HIS A 41 6.81 1.03 1.67
N ASP A 42 7.60 1.99 1.24
CA ASP A 42 8.50 1.82 0.11
C ASP A 42 9.53 0.75 0.46
N CYS A 43 9.70 -0.23 -0.42
CA CYS A 43 10.65 -1.32 -0.19
C CYS A 43 12.09 -0.84 -0.03
N GLU A 44 12.42 0.29 -0.62
CA GLU A 44 13.77 0.86 -0.54
C GLU A 44 13.91 1.92 0.53
N ASN A 45 12.80 2.46 1.03
CA ASN A 45 12.82 3.51 2.03
C ASN A 45 11.71 3.29 3.04
N TYR A 46 12.02 2.62 4.14
CA TYR A 46 11.05 2.29 5.16
C TYR A 46 10.38 3.52 5.77
N ASN A 47 11.03 4.68 5.72
CA ASN A 47 10.45 5.91 6.26
C ASN A 47 9.34 6.48 5.39
N ASP A 48 9.24 6.06 4.14
CA ASP A 48 8.16 6.48 3.25
C ASP A 48 6.96 5.55 3.50
N GLN A 49 6.12 5.94 4.44
CA GLN A 49 5.03 5.11 4.94
C GLN A 49 3.67 5.74 4.67
N ILE A 50 2.69 4.87 4.45
CA ILE A 50 1.30 5.27 4.23
C ILE A 50 0.42 4.42 5.13
N PHE A 51 -0.54 5.06 5.81
CA PHE A 51 -1.52 4.36 6.63
C PHE A 51 -2.92 4.66 6.11
N ALA A 52 -3.80 3.66 6.17
CA ALA A 52 -5.20 3.84 5.80
C ALA A 52 -6.04 2.74 6.44
N PHE A 53 -7.35 2.94 6.47
CA PHE A 53 -8.26 1.99 7.11
C PHE A 53 -8.77 0.92 6.16
N GLY A 54 -8.31 0.90 4.90
CA GLY A 54 -8.66 -0.12 3.94
C GLY A 54 -7.74 -0.06 2.74
N LEU A 55 -7.76 -1.13 1.95
CA LEU A 55 -6.95 -1.17 0.73
C LEU A 55 -7.33 -0.06 -0.25
N GLU A 56 -8.60 0.30 -0.30
CA GLU A 56 -9.04 1.42 -1.13
C GLU A 56 -8.33 2.71 -0.72
N GLY A 57 -8.20 2.96 0.56
CA GLY A 57 -7.49 4.13 1.06
C GLY A 57 -6.01 4.10 0.70
N ILE A 58 -5.37 2.93 0.81
CA ILE A 58 -3.98 2.77 0.39
C ILE A 58 -3.84 3.06 -1.10
N SER A 59 -4.72 2.49 -1.91
CA SER A 59 -4.69 2.69 -3.35
C SER A 59 -4.82 4.17 -3.71
N LYS A 60 -5.77 4.86 -3.10
CA LYS A 60 -5.97 6.30 -3.35
C LYS A 60 -4.76 7.13 -2.96
N LYS A 61 -4.15 6.81 -1.82
CA LYS A 61 -2.98 7.56 -1.36
C LYS A 61 -1.77 7.32 -2.27
N LEU A 62 -1.61 6.11 -2.77
CA LEU A 62 -0.55 5.83 -3.74
C LEU A 62 -0.77 6.60 -5.04
N GLN A 63 -2.01 6.67 -5.52
CA GLN A 63 -2.33 7.44 -6.72
C GLN A 63 -2.05 8.93 -6.51
N ALA A 64 -2.37 9.44 -5.33
CA ALA A 64 -2.10 10.84 -5.01
C ALA A 64 -0.60 11.14 -5.00
N LYS A 65 0.21 10.21 -4.50
CA LYS A 65 1.66 10.37 -4.53
C LYS A 65 2.19 10.43 -5.97
N ALA A 66 1.60 9.62 -6.85
CA ALA A 66 2.03 9.57 -8.24
C ALA A 66 1.73 10.86 -9.00
N THR A 67 0.72 11.60 -8.57
CA THR A 67 0.31 12.84 -9.25
C THR A 67 0.84 14.10 -8.58
N SER A 68 1.51 13.97 -7.46
CA SER A 68 2.03 15.13 -6.72
C SER A 68 3.42 15.55 -7.16
#